data_d0eb3538482ef4e2a5d0945e40183d73
#
_entry.id   d0eb3538482ef4e2a5d0945e40183d73
#
_cell.length_a   1.000
_cell.length_b   1.000
_cell.length_c   1.000
_cell.angle_alpha   90.00
_cell.angle_beta   90.00
_cell.angle_gamma   90.00
#
_symmetry.space_group_name_H-M   'P 1'
#
loop_
_entity.id
_entity.type
_entity.pdbx_description
1 polymer ?
#
loop_
_entity_poly.entity_id
_entity_poly.type
_entity_poly.pdbx_seq_one_letter_code
_entity_poly.pdbx_strand_id
1 'polypeptide(L)'
;MYNICYINAFQTQPGELDTWPADLLLRDADGDPIHDPDWPDEVIVDTRRPDAVAAIVGPWIDGCAAAGYNAVEFDNLDTYTRTGDLLSRDDNLALARLLVARAHDDGLAAGQKNAAEDAALLHEQAGFDFAITEECVAYDECGAYTDVYGEHVLAIEYPDTLTEPWSEVCARTDLPASLILRDRDLVTPDRKDYVFETCR
;
A
#
# COMPACT_ATOMS: atom_id res chain seq x y z
N MET A 1 -4.05 11.45 18.46
CA MET A 1 -4.53 10.47 17.46
C MET A 1 -3.34 10.10 16.60
N TYR A 2 -3.11 8.84 16.27
CA TYR A 2 -2.05 8.43 15.35
C TYR A 2 -2.61 8.51 13.92
N ASN A 3 -2.00 9.30 13.08
CA ASN A 3 -2.47 9.56 11.72
C ASN A 3 -1.46 9.03 10.71
N ILE A 4 -1.93 8.29 9.72
CA ILE A 4 -1.14 7.73 8.63
C ILE A 4 -1.52 8.47 7.35
N CYS A 5 -0.52 8.90 6.59
CA CYS A 5 -0.67 9.59 5.33
C CYS A 5 -0.54 8.58 4.20
N TYR A 6 -1.58 8.42 3.38
CA TYR A 6 -1.56 7.52 2.22
C TYR A 6 -0.80 8.15 1.05
N ILE A 7 0.08 7.39 0.42
CA ILE A 7 0.82 7.77 -0.78
C ILE A 7 0.82 6.61 -1.77
N ASN A 8 0.20 6.80 -2.94
CA ASN A 8 0.36 5.88 -4.07
C ASN A 8 1.66 6.25 -4.78
N ALA A 9 2.75 5.53 -4.47
CA ALA A 9 4.09 5.88 -4.96
C ALA A 9 4.53 5.09 -6.20
N PHE A 10 3.80 4.02 -6.56
CA PHE A 10 4.15 3.08 -7.61
C PHE A 10 3.19 3.13 -8.81
N GLN A 11 2.09 3.88 -8.65
CA GLN A 11 1.10 4.18 -9.70
C GLN A 11 0.69 5.65 -9.63
N THR A 12 0.10 6.16 -10.71
CA THR A 12 -0.52 7.47 -10.70
C THR A 12 -1.89 7.38 -10.03
N GLN A 13 -2.37 8.46 -9.42
CA GLN A 13 -3.77 8.54 -9.01
C GLN A 13 -4.69 8.89 -10.21
N PRO A 14 -5.96 8.49 -10.17
CA PRO A 14 -6.94 8.92 -11.17
C PRO A 14 -6.95 10.45 -11.31
N GLY A 15 -6.77 10.93 -12.56
CA GLY A 15 -6.75 12.36 -12.86
C GLY A 15 -5.43 13.08 -12.60
N GLU A 16 -4.40 12.41 -12.14
CA GLU A 16 -3.07 12.99 -11.88
C GLU A 16 -2.01 12.66 -12.95
N LEU A 17 -2.40 11.96 -14.01
CA LEU A 17 -1.47 11.54 -15.07
C LEU A 17 -0.61 12.70 -15.62
N ASP A 18 -1.22 13.87 -15.80
CA ASP A 18 -0.55 15.06 -16.32
C ASP A 18 0.47 15.68 -15.35
N THR A 19 0.46 15.27 -14.09
CA THR A 19 1.40 15.76 -13.07
C THR A 19 2.72 14.97 -13.08
N TRP A 20 2.73 13.80 -13.72
CA TRP A 20 3.90 12.95 -13.83
C TRP A 20 4.69 13.25 -15.12
N PRO A 21 6.04 13.29 -15.05
CA PRO A 21 6.88 13.29 -16.24
C PRO A 21 6.61 12.05 -17.08
N ALA A 22 6.31 12.23 -18.37
CA ALA A 22 5.91 11.15 -19.27
C ALA A 22 6.98 10.04 -19.43
N ASP A 23 8.24 10.35 -19.13
CA ASP A 23 9.36 9.40 -19.15
C ASP A 23 9.57 8.65 -17.82
N LEU A 24 8.74 8.93 -16.80
CA LEU A 24 8.65 8.16 -15.56
C LEU A 24 7.42 7.25 -15.52
N LEU A 25 6.60 7.23 -16.56
CA LEU A 25 5.49 6.30 -16.69
C LEU A 25 5.95 5.06 -17.47
N LEU A 26 5.65 3.89 -16.93
CA LEU A 26 6.00 2.62 -17.58
C LEU A 26 5.28 2.50 -18.91
N ARG A 27 5.99 2.06 -19.95
CA ARG A 27 5.46 1.92 -21.31
C ARG A 27 5.77 0.55 -21.87
N ASP A 28 4.88 0.07 -22.70
CA ASP A 28 5.09 -1.14 -23.49
C ASP A 28 6.04 -0.92 -24.68
N ALA A 29 6.21 -1.96 -25.52
CA ALA A 29 7.08 -1.92 -26.70
C ALA A 29 6.58 -0.96 -27.80
N ASP A 30 5.29 -0.64 -27.83
CA ASP A 30 4.68 0.27 -28.78
C ASP A 30 4.71 1.73 -28.28
N GLY A 31 5.11 1.92 -27.02
CA GLY A 31 5.24 3.22 -26.36
C GLY A 31 3.97 3.67 -25.65
N ASP A 32 2.99 2.79 -25.52
CA ASP A 32 1.75 3.07 -24.79
C ASP A 32 1.93 2.90 -23.27
N PRO A 33 1.32 3.75 -22.43
CA PRO A 33 1.39 3.61 -20.97
C PRO A 33 0.80 2.27 -20.51
N ILE A 34 1.46 1.65 -19.53
CA ILE A 34 0.95 0.43 -18.87
C ILE A 34 0.01 0.84 -17.74
N HIS A 35 -1.26 0.49 -17.89
CA HIS A 35 -2.28 0.69 -16.88
C HIS A 35 -2.37 -0.52 -15.94
N ASP A 36 -2.76 -0.27 -14.69
CA ASP A 36 -3.11 -1.35 -13.78
C ASP A 36 -4.38 -2.07 -14.27
N PRO A 37 -4.40 -3.41 -14.36
CA PRO A 37 -5.55 -4.15 -14.86
C PRO A 37 -6.81 -4.02 -13.99
N ASP A 38 -6.64 -3.82 -12.68
CA ASP A 38 -7.74 -3.69 -11.72
C ASP A 38 -8.16 -2.22 -11.52
N TRP A 39 -7.23 -1.29 -11.77
CA TRP A 39 -7.42 0.17 -11.68
C TRP A 39 -7.04 0.84 -13.02
N PRO A 40 -7.87 0.70 -14.08
CA PRO A 40 -7.50 1.12 -15.44
C PRO A 40 -7.30 2.62 -15.63
N ASP A 41 -7.70 3.43 -14.65
CA ASP A 41 -7.45 4.89 -14.62
C ASP A 41 -6.08 5.24 -14.03
N GLU A 42 -5.33 4.26 -13.54
CA GLU A 42 -3.99 4.41 -12.97
C GLU A 42 -2.92 3.83 -13.90
N VAL A 43 -1.82 4.55 -14.04
CA VAL A 43 -0.66 4.15 -14.84
C VAL A 43 0.49 3.74 -13.92
N ILE A 44 1.13 2.62 -14.22
CA ILE A 44 2.28 2.13 -13.44
C ILE A 44 3.49 3.04 -13.67
N VAL A 45 4.19 3.37 -12.60
CA VAL A 45 5.41 4.19 -12.61
C VAL A 45 6.62 3.33 -12.96
N ASP A 46 7.56 3.87 -13.76
CA ASP A 46 8.80 3.17 -14.14
C ASP A 46 9.83 3.18 -12.99
N THR A 47 9.75 2.17 -12.14
CA THR A 47 10.61 2.01 -10.96
C THR A 47 12.06 1.65 -11.28
N ARG A 48 12.41 1.36 -12.55
CA ARG A 48 13.80 1.20 -13.00
C ARG A 48 14.59 2.50 -12.87
N ARG A 49 13.91 3.62 -12.61
CA ARG A 49 14.49 4.94 -12.38
C ARG A 49 14.18 5.45 -10.97
N PRO A 50 14.57 4.70 -9.91
CA PRO A 50 14.08 4.93 -8.56
C PRO A 50 14.43 6.34 -8.02
N ASP A 51 15.62 6.88 -8.32
CA ASP A 51 16.00 8.22 -7.88
C ASP A 51 15.11 9.32 -8.48
N ALA A 52 14.73 9.17 -9.76
CA ALA A 52 13.88 10.15 -10.44
C ALA A 52 12.45 10.10 -9.91
N VAL A 53 11.92 8.90 -9.66
CA VAL A 53 10.59 8.72 -9.04
C VAL A 53 10.61 9.25 -7.60
N ALA A 54 11.62 8.91 -6.81
CA ALA A 54 11.77 9.41 -5.44
C ALA A 54 11.86 10.95 -5.38
N ALA A 55 12.42 11.61 -6.39
CA ALA A 55 12.43 13.05 -6.49
C ALA A 55 11.03 13.68 -6.69
N ILE A 56 10.09 12.94 -7.28
CA ILE A 56 8.67 13.35 -7.40
C ILE A 56 7.91 13.08 -6.10
N VAL A 57 8.08 11.89 -5.52
CA VAL A 57 7.31 11.44 -4.34
C VAL A 57 7.83 12.07 -3.04
N GLY A 58 9.14 12.35 -2.95
CA GLY A 58 9.76 12.91 -1.75
C GLY A 58 9.05 14.15 -1.19
N PRO A 59 8.72 15.17 -2.01
CA PRO A 59 7.95 16.32 -1.56
C PRO A 59 6.57 15.99 -0.97
N TRP A 60 5.95 14.87 -1.36
CA TRP A 60 4.68 14.43 -0.76
C TRP A 60 4.91 13.89 0.65
N ILE A 61 6.00 13.14 0.87
CA ILE A 61 6.41 12.67 2.20
C ILE A 61 6.70 13.86 3.11
N ASP A 62 7.48 14.85 2.64
CA ASP A 62 7.74 16.09 3.36
C ASP A 62 6.45 16.81 3.74
N GLY A 63 5.47 16.83 2.82
CA GLY A 63 4.14 17.42 3.05
C GLY A 63 3.37 16.70 4.16
N CYS A 64 3.43 15.37 4.22
CA CYS A 64 2.82 14.58 5.28
C CYS A 64 3.47 14.91 6.64
N ALA A 65 4.80 14.97 6.70
CA ALA A 65 5.52 15.35 7.92
C ALA A 65 5.15 16.77 8.37
N ALA A 66 5.17 17.72 7.45
CA ALA A 66 4.81 19.12 7.72
C ALA A 66 3.36 19.29 8.19
N ALA A 67 2.44 18.43 7.73
CA ALA A 67 1.04 18.38 8.15
C ALA A 67 0.85 17.68 9.52
N GLY A 68 1.90 17.11 10.11
CA GLY A 68 1.88 16.52 11.45
C GLY A 68 1.36 15.09 11.49
N TYR A 69 1.47 14.35 10.38
CA TYR A 69 1.24 12.91 10.38
C TYR A 69 2.33 12.19 11.19
N ASN A 70 2.02 10.96 11.63
CA ASN A 70 2.93 10.13 12.41
C ASN A 70 3.63 9.07 11.53
N ALA A 71 3.00 8.74 10.40
CA ALA A 71 3.47 7.73 9.49
C ALA A 71 3.01 8.02 8.05
N VAL A 72 3.64 7.36 7.10
CA VAL A 72 3.20 7.23 5.72
C VAL A 72 2.88 5.78 5.41
N GLU A 73 1.92 5.55 4.52
CA GLU A 73 1.57 4.27 3.94
C GLU A 73 1.90 4.32 2.45
N PHE A 74 2.75 3.42 1.97
CA PHE A 74 3.10 3.32 0.55
C PHE A 74 2.34 2.18 -0.09
N ASP A 75 1.51 2.52 -1.08
CA ASP A 75 0.67 1.57 -1.81
C ASP A 75 1.31 1.09 -3.11
N ASN A 76 0.80 -0.02 -3.64
CA ASN A 76 1.16 -0.63 -4.92
C ASN A 76 2.62 -1.09 -5.01
N LEU A 77 3.18 -1.57 -3.90
CA LEU A 77 4.56 -2.05 -3.80
C LEU A 77 4.88 -3.22 -4.73
N ASP A 78 3.87 -3.96 -5.16
CA ASP A 78 3.95 -5.19 -5.97
C ASP A 78 3.62 -4.98 -7.46
N THR A 79 3.62 -3.75 -7.96
CA THR A 79 3.30 -3.44 -9.38
C THR A 79 4.10 -4.28 -10.37
N TYR A 80 5.31 -4.71 -10.03
CA TYR A 80 6.12 -5.58 -10.87
C TYR A 80 5.41 -6.89 -11.26
N THR A 81 4.47 -7.38 -10.43
CA THR A 81 3.70 -8.61 -10.69
C THR A 81 2.70 -8.44 -11.84
N ARG A 82 2.34 -7.20 -12.17
CA ARG A 82 1.30 -6.82 -13.15
C ARG A 82 1.86 -6.30 -14.48
N THR A 83 3.18 -6.33 -14.68
CA THR A 83 3.85 -5.67 -15.82
C THR A 83 4.44 -6.62 -16.87
N GLY A 84 4.21 -7.94 -16.75
CA GLY A 84 4.71 -8.91 -17.73
C GLY A 84 6.24 -8.86 -17.90
N ASP A 85 6.97 -8.85 -16.80
CA ASP A 85 8.45 -8.80 -16.73
C ASP A 85 9.10 -7.46 -17.17
N LEU A 86 8.33 -6.39 -17.35
CA LEU A 86 8.90 -5.06 -17.64
C LEU A 86 9.56 -4.43 -16.43
N LEU A 87 9.05 -4.72 -15.23
CA LEU A 87 9.63 -4.36 -13.94
C LEU A 87 9.99 -5.62 -13.17
N SER A 88 11.03 -5.54 -12.36
CA SER A 88 11.40 -6.59 -11.41
C SER A 88 11.06 -6.19 -9.97
N ARG A 89 10.98 -7.17 -9.08
CA ARG A 89 10.86 -6.92 -7.65
C ARG A 89 11.99 -6.04 -7.12
N ASP A 90 13.20 -6.21 -7.64
CA ASP A 90 14.36 -5.43 -7.22
C ASP A 90 14.24 -3.95 -7.62
N ASP A 91 13.58 -3.64 -8.75
CA ASP A 91 13.29 -2.27 -9.15
C ASP A 91 12.34 -1.58 -8.14
N ASN A 92 11.24 -2.26 -7.76
CA ASN A 92 10.30 -1.74 -6.76
C ASN A 92 10.98 -1.63 -5.38
N LEU A 93 11.78 -2.61 -4.98
CA LEU A 93 12.53 -2.57 -3.73
C LEU A 93 13.54 -1.42 -3.68
N ALA A 94 14.19 -1.11 -4.80
CA ALA A 94 15.12 0.02 -4.87
C ALA A 94 14.41 1.36 -4.63
N LEU A 95 13.23 1.55 -5.22
CA LEU A 95 12.39 2.73 -4.95
C LEU A 95 11.91 2.74 -3.50
N ALA A 96 11.37 1.64 -3.00
CA ALA A 96 10.85 1.52 -1.63
C ALA A 96 11.91 1.94 -0.59
N ARG A 97 13.18 1.52 -0.76
CA ARG A 97 14.29 1.92 0.12
C ARG A 97 14.48 3.44 0.18
N LEU A 98 14.39 4.12 -0.95
CA LEU A 98 14.56 5.58 -1.01
C LEU A 98 13.40 6.29 -0.30
N LEU A 99 12.18 5.81 -0.51
CA LEU A 99 10.98 6.39 0.09
C LEU A 99 10.94 6.19 1.60
N VAL A 100 11.24 4.97 2.08
CA VAL A 100 11.32 4.66 3.51
C VAL A 100 12.42 5.48 4.19
N ALA A 101 13.61 5.55 3.60
CA ALA A 101 14.69 6.37 4.13
C ALA A 101 14.27 7.84 4.26
N ARG A 102 13.56 8.39 3.25
CA ARG A 102 13.02 9.76 3.32
C ARG A 102 12.00 9.93 4.44
N ALA A 103 11.07 8.99 4.58
CA ALA A 103 10.07 9.01 5.65
C ALA A 103 10.76 9.03 7.03
N HIS A 104 11.76 8.17 7.24
CA HIS A 104 12.53 8.12 8.49
C HIS A 104 13.32 9.39 8.75
N ASP A 105 13.94 10.00 7.73
CA ASP A 105 14.67 11.27 7.84
C ASP A 105 13.73 12.42 8.30
N ASP A 106 12.45 12.35 7.90
CA ASP A 106 11.41 13.30 8.31
C ASP A 106 10.70 12.91 9.61
N GLY A 107 11.13 11.82 10.26
CA GLY A 107 10.60 11.35 11.55
C GLY A 107 9.25 10.64 11.46
N LEU A 108 8.86 10.18 10.27
CA LEU A 108 7.66 9.37 10.02
C LEU A 108 8.00 7.88 10.07
N ALA A 109 7.10 7.06 10.61
CA ALA A 109 7.14 5.63 10.38
C ALA A 109 6.64 5.30 8.96
N ALA A 110 7.14 4.21 8.37
CA ALA A 110 6.78 3.77 7.04
C ALA A 110 5.96 2.47 7.08
N GLY A 111 4.76 2.49 6.51
CA GLY A 111 3.84 1.37 6.38
C GLY A 111 3.89 0.74 4.99
N GLN A 112 4.03 -0.58 4.97
CA GLN A 112 3.81 -1.40 3.79
C GLN A 112 2.31 -1.58 3.57
N LYS A 113 1.79 -1.27 2.37
CA LYS A 113 0.44 -1.67 1.97
C LYS A 113 0.49 -2.94 1.16
N ASN A 114 -0.26 -3.96 1.60
CA ASN A 114 -0.36 -5.26 0.90
C ASN A 114 1.02 -5.90 0.56
N ALA A 115 1.12 -6.68 -0.52
CA ALA A 115 2.33 -7.39 -0.95
C ALA A 115 2.84 -8.43 0.08
N ALA A 116 1.98 -9.39 0.45
CA ALA A 116 2.23 -10.40 1.47
C ALA A 116 3.52 -11.19 1.21
N GLU A 117 3.77 -11.58 -0.03
CA GLU A 117 4.92 -12.37 -0.45
C GLU A 117 6.26 -11.65 -0.23
N ASP A 118 6.22 -10.32 -0.17
CA ASP A 118 7.40 -9.48 -0.02
C ASP A 118 7.56 -8.91 1.40
N ALA A 119 6.67 -9.22 2.35
CA ALA A 119 6.67 -8.59 3.68
C ALA A 119 8.02 -8.68 4.39
N ALA A 120 8.63 -9.86 4.44
CA ALA A 120 9.95 -10.03 5.06
C ALA A 120 11.05 -9.24 4.32
N LEU A 121 11.02 -9.24 2.99
CA LEU A 121 11.99 -8.52 2.16
C LEU A 121 11.87 -7.00 2.35
N LEU A 122 10.66 -6.49 2.36
CA LEU A 122 10.36 -5.07 2.52
C LEU A 122 10.77 -4.59 3.92
N HIS A 123 10.46 -5.35 4.96
CA HIS A 123 10.92 -5.06 6.32
C HIS A 123 12.44 -5.07 6.43
N GLU A 124 13.09 -6.18 6.03
CA GLU A 124 14.53 -6.39 6.23
C GLU A 124 15.40 -5.49 5.36
N GLN A 125 14.96 -5.20 4.13
CA GLN A 125 15.80 -4.53 3.15
C GLN A 125 15.39 -3.10 2.82
N ALA A 126 14.11 -2.73 2.97
CA ALA A 126 13.67 -1.35 2.80
C ALA A 126 13.45 -0.65 4.14
N GLY A 127 13.21 -1.38 5.23
CA GLY A 127 13.08 -0.83 6.58
C GLY A 127 11.66 -0.42 6.95
N PHE A 128 10.63 -1.03 6.35
CA PHE A 128 9.25 -0.79 6.76
C PHE A 128 9.00 -1.14 8.23
N ASP A 129 8.22 -0.32 8.94
CA ASP A 129 7.99 -0.43 10.38
C ASP A 129 6.72 -1.20 10.73
N PHE A 130 5.72 -1.20 9.84
CA PHE A 130 4.41 -1.81 10.05
C PHE A 130 3.76 -2.17 8.70
N ALA A 131 2.65 -2.91 8.75
CA ALA A 131 1.87 -3.23 7.56
C ALA A 131 0.41 -2.77 7.68
N ILE A 132 -0.16 -2.33 6.57
CA ILE A 132 -1.59 -2.19 6.35
C ILE A 132 -1.96 -3.23 5.28
N THR A 133 -2.90 -4.11 5.60
CA THR A 133 -3.31 -5.18 4.71
C THR A 133 -4.80 -5.13 4.45
N GLU A 134 -5.18 -5.39 3.22
CA GLU A 134 -6.56 -5.57 2.82
C GLU A 134 -6.81 -7.05 2.54
N GLU A 135 -7.91 -7.58 3.10
CA GLU A 135 -8.41 -8.92 2.79
C GLU A 135 -7.47 -10.08 3.20
N CYS A 136 -6.56 -9.85 4.15
CA CYS A 136 -5.62 -10.91 4.55
C CYS A 136 -6.32 -12.13 5.19
N VAL A 137 -7.51 -11.96 5.78
CA VAL A 137 -8.34 -13.07 6.26
C VAL A 137 -8.97 -13.81 5.09
N ALA A 138 -9.53 -13.05 4.12
CA ALA A 138 -10.20 -13.62 2.96
C ALA A 138 -9.24 -14.47 2.10
N TYR A 139 -7.97 -14.08 2.02
CA TYR A 139 -6.92 -14.76 1.25
C TYR A 139 -6.01 -15.69 2.08
N ASP A 140 -6.25 -15.81 3.40
CA ASP A 140 -5.47 -16.64 4.33
C ASP A 140 -3.97 -16.28 4.37
N GLU A 141 -3.66 -14.99 4.35
CA GLU A 141 -2.27 -14.47 4.28
C GLU A 141 -1.89 -13.55 5.44
N CYS A 142 -2.75 -13.37 6.46
CA CYS A 142 -2.46 -12.52 7.62
C CYS A 142 -1.14 -12.94 8.32
N GLY A 143 -0.82 -14.24 8.32
CA GLY A 143 0.42 -14.78 8.89
C GLY A 143 1.68 -14.18 8.24
N ALA A 144 1.66 -13.91 6.94
CA ALA A 144 2.80 -13.33 6.23
C ALA A 144 3.20 -11.96 6.80
N TYR A 145 2.23 -11.20 7.30
CA TYR A 145 2.48 -9.90 7.93
C TYR A 145 2.77 -10.00 9.42
N THR A 146 1.99 -10.81 10.16
CA THR A 146 2.16 -10.90 11.62
C THR A 146 3.46 -11.58 12.03
N ASP A 147 3.99 -12.51 11.23
CA ASP A 147 5.29 -13.14 11.45
C ASP A 147 6.45 -12.13 11.31
N VAL A 148 6.25 -11.05 10.54
CA VAL A 148 7.26 -10.00 10.29
C VAL A 148 7.08 -8.81 11.23
N TYR A 149 5.87 -8.28 11.33
CA TYR A 149 5.57 -7.02 12.02
C TYR A 149 4.93 -7.21 13.41
N GLY A 150 4.61 -8.45 13.80
CA GLY A 150 4.01 -8.74 15.10
C GLY A 150 2.68 -8.03 15.30
N GLU A 151 2.61 -7.17 16.33
CA GLU A 151 1.40 -6.38 16.65
C GLU A 151 1.21 -5.15 15.75
N HIS A 152 2.18 -4.83 14.90
CA HIS A 152 2.15 -3.65 14.03
C HIS A 152 1.53 -3.97 12.66
N VAL A 153 0.40 -4.65 12.66
CA VAL A 153 -0.40 -4.96 11.47
C VAL A 153 -1.79 -4.37 11.63
N LEU A 154 -2.20 -3.54 10.67
CA LEU A 154 -3.54 -2.97 10.55
C LEU A 154 -4.25 -3.70 9.41
N ALA A 155 -5.26 -4.50 9.73
CA ALA A 155 -5.96 -5.30 8.74
C ALA A 155 -7.37 -4.75 8.47
N ILE A 156 -7.73 -4.73 7.20
CA ILE A 156 -9.02 -4.28 6.69
C ILE A 156 -9.64 -5.42 5.90
N GLU A 157 -10.85 -5.82 6.27
CA GLU A 157 -11.64 -6.79 5.52
C GLU A 157 -12.86 -6.13 4.91
N TYR A 158 -13.37 -6.72 3.81
CA TYR A 158 -14.54 -6.24 3.10
C TYR A 158 -15.65 -7.32 3.09
N PRO A 159 -16.93 -6.93 3.29
CA PRO A 159 -18.03 -7.90 3.35
C PRO A 159 -18.28 -8.68 2.05
N ASP A 160 -17.85 -8.16 0.92
CA ASP A 160 -18.08 -8.76 -0.40
C ASP A 160 -17.13 -9.93 -0.72
N THR A 161 -15.98 -10.01 -0.04
CA THR A 161 -14.99 -11.08 -0.22
C THR A 161 -14.87 -12.00 0.99
N LEU A 162 -15.27 -11.52 2.18
CA LEU A 162 -15.20 -12.32 3.38
C LEU A 162 -16.19 -13.49 3.33
N THR A 163 -15.70 -14.71 3.39
CA THR A 163 -16.53 -15.94 3.24
C THR A 163 -17.12 -16.45 4.55
N GLU A 164 -16.56 -16.05 5.69
CA GLU A 164 -17.01 -16.44 7.02
C GLU A 164 -17.69 -15.26 7.74
N PRO A 165 -18.64 -15.52 8.67
CA PRO A 165 -19.29 -14.46 9.44
C PRO A 165 -18.28 -13.64 10.24
N TRP A 166 -18.42 -12.31 10.27
CA TRP A 166 -17.52 -11.41 11.02
C TRP A 166 -17.34 -11.81 12.49
N SER A 167 -18.40 -12.32 13.15
CA SER A 167 -18.33 -12.81 14.53
C SER A 167 -17.43 -14.03 14.71
N GLU A 168 -17.27 -14.87 13.67
CA GLU A 168 -16.37 -16.02 13.68
C GLU A 168 -14.93 -15.56 13.44
N VAL A 169 -14.73 -14.63 12.51
CA VAL A 169 -13.43 -13.97 12.31
C VAL A 169 -12.92 -13.36 13.63
N CYS A 170 -13.77 -12.60 14.33
CA CYS A 170 -13.41 -11.97 15.60
C CYS A 170 -13.17 -12.95 16.77
N ALA A 171 -13.57 -14.20 16.65
CA ALA A 171 -13.28 -15.24 17.64
C ALA A 171 -11.92 -15.92 17.44
N ARG A 172 -11.28 -15.70 16.31
CA ARG A 172 -9.94 -16.24 16.00
C ARG A 172 -8.87 -15.52 16.83
N THR A 173 -7.76 -16.21 17.10
CA THR A 173 -6.62 -15.68 17.88
C THR A 173 -5.32 -15.60 17.09
N ASP A 174 -5.36 -16.00 15.84
CA ASP A 174 -4.25 -16.02 14.88
C ASP A 174 -4.28 -14.83 13.91
N LEU A 175 -5.15 -13.86 14.16
CA LEU A 175 -5.33 -12.68 13.32
C LEU A 175 -4.68 -11.44 13.91
N PRO A 176 -4.43 -10.39 13.09
CA PRO A 176 -3.93 -9.12 13.58
C PRO A 176 -4.81 -8.53 14.69
N ALA A 177 -4.19 -7.96 15.72
CA ALA A 177 -4.91 -7.33 16.83
C ALA A 177 -5.74 -6.11 16.40
N SER A 178 -5.30 -5.42 15.35
CA SER A 178 -6.03 -4.30 14.73
C SER A 178 -6.67 -4.78 13.43
N LEU A 179 -7.91 -5.24 13.53
CA LEU A 179 -8.70 -5.75 12.43
C LEU A 179 -10.05 -5.03 12.38
N ILE A 180 -10.41 -4.51 11.20
CA ILE A 180 -11.68 -3.83 10.96
C ILE A 180 -12.40 -4.42 9.76
N LEU A 181 -13.73 -4.32 9.75
CA LEU A 181 -14.57 -4.57 8.58
C LEU A 181 -15.07 -3.24 8.02
N ARG A 182 -14.85 -3.00 6.75
CA ARG A 182 -15.26 -1.79 6.04
C ARG A 182 -16.05 -2.13 4.79
N ASP A 183 -16.92 -1.20 4.37
CA ASP A 183 -17.39 -1.21 2.99
C ASP A 183 -16.24 -0.85 2.03
N ARG A 184 -16.20 -1.49 0.85
CA ARG A 184 -15.12 -1.30 -0.13
C ARG A 184 -15.05 0.11 -0.69
N ASP A 185 -16.20 0.78 -0.82
CA ASP A 185 -16.26 2.15 -1.34
C ASP A 185 -15.92 3.22 -0.29
N LEU A 186 -15.64 2.82 0.95
CA LEU A 186 -15.27 3.67 2.09
C LEU A 186 -16.24 4.85 2.25
N VAL A 187 -17.52 4.60 2.09
CA VAL A 187 -18.54 5.64 2.14
C VAL A 187 -18.69 6.26 3.53
N THR A 188 -19.32 7.42 3.59
CA THR A 188 -19.54 8.15 4.84
C THR A 188 -20.69 7.55 5.68
N PRO A 189 -20.73 7.75 7.02
CA PRO A 189 -21.69 7.12 7.92
C PRO A 189 -23.17 7.41 7.64
N ASP A 190 -23.47 8.42 6.83
CA ASP A 190 -24.84 8.76 6.40
C ASP A 190 -25.34 7.93 5.21
N ARG A 191 -24.47 7.11 4.61
CA ARG A 191 -24.83 6.24 3.49
C ARG A 191 -25.41 4.91 3.98
N LYS A 192 -26.28 4.30 3.17
CA LYS A 192 -26.95 3.03 3.51
C LYS A 192 -26.02 1.83 3.44
N ASP A 193 -25.00 1.92 2.64
CA ASP A 193 -23.97 0.94 2.35
C ASP A 193 -22.75 1.07 3.27
N TYR A 194 -22.78 2.01 4.23
CA TYR A 194 -21.72 2.18 5.22
C TYR A 194 -21.58 0.96 6.12
N VAL A 195 -20.36 0.43 6.20
CA VAL A 195 -19.96 -0.63 7.13
C VAL A 195 -18.71 -0.18 7.87
N PHE A 196 -18.74 -0.27 9.19
CA PHE A 196 -17.56 -0.09 10.05
C PHE A 196 -17.78 -0.93 11.32
N GLU A 197 -17.07 -2.05 11.40
CA GLU A 197 -17.07 -2.91 12.57
C GLU A 197 -15.64 -3.18 13.03
N THR A 198 -15.44 -3.43 14.32
CA THR A 198 -14.16 -3.80 14.93
C THR A 198 -14.34 -5.06 15.75
N CYS A 199 -13.34 -5.92 15.78
CA CYS A 199 -13.24 -6.96 16.78
C CYS A 199 -12.97 -6.32 18.16
N ARG A 200 -13.76 -6.70 19.15
CA ARG A 200 -13.67 -6.18 20.54
C ARG A 200 -12.95 -7.16 21.42
#